data_b0625919883d0c1dfa07df21b723afb2
#
_entry.id   b0625919883d0c1dfa07df21b723afb2
#
_cell.length_a   1.000
_cell.length_b   1.000
_cell.length_c   1.000
_cell.angle_alpha   90.00
_cell.angle_beta   90.00
_cell.angle_gamma   90.00
#
_symmetry.space_group_name_H-M   'P 1'
#
loop_
_entity.id
_entity.type
_entity.pdbx_description
1 polymer ?
#
loop_
_entity_poly.entity_id
_entity_poly.type
_entity_poly.pdbx_seq_one_letter_code
_entity_poly.pdbx_strand_id
1 'polypeptide(L)'
;MRILLVVALLGTAAPARAQYVEIQSVEVSPFVGLRLGGTFNIQPDVPVPVQADWKDATSYGFSAGVRFDDYSLVEFRWTQSTSSLRFGPPFATASVGDVTLNQFHGDFTREFVIPEVKGLRSFLTGSLGVTHLGAAQDGFTRFSFGFGAGLKQFLGSRLAIRAEAQWVPIVVEPSVSGFACGTIQVGGCLVVLNGELVQQFHLSIGPVVRF
;
A
#
# COMPACT_ATOMS: atom_id res chain seq x y z
N MET A 1 -37.62 19.81 -31.76
CA MET A 1 -38.05 18.43 -31.83
C MET A 1 -36.77 17.55 -31.75
N ARG A 2 -36.35 17.18 -30.54
CA ARG A 2 -35.16 16.35 -30.31
C ARG A 2 -35.65 15.08 -29.59
N ILE A 3 -35.66 14.01 -30.33
CA ILE A 3 -36.16 12.70 -29.94
C ILE A 3 -35.08 12.03 -29.08
N LEU A 4 -35.48 11.67 -27.85
CA LEU A 4 -34.79 10.79 -26.94
C LEU A 4 -34.52 9.44 -27.61
N LEU A 5 -33.27 9.05 -27.68
CA LEU A 5 -32.87 7.68 -27.90
C LEU A 5 -32.42 7.09 -26.55
N VAL A 6 -33.38 6.64 -25.76
CA VAL A 6 -33.15 5.79 -24.61
C VAL A 6 -32.92 4.38 -25.15
N VAL A 7 -31.68 4.01 -25.38
CA VAL A 7 -31.31 2.63 -25.66
C VAL A 7 -31.42 1.86 -24.35
N ALA A 8 -32.46 1.09 -24.24
CA ALA A 8 -32.65 0.10 -23.22
C ALA A 8 -31.61 -1.02 -23.38
N LEU A 9 -30.49 -0.89 -22.71
CA LEU A 9 -29.54 -1.98 -22.42
C LEU A 9 -30.10 -2.86 -21.30
N LEU A 10 -31.25 -3.46 -21.56
CA LEU A 10 -31.71 -4.65 -20.85
C LEU A 10 -30.99 -5.85 -21.45
N GLY A 11 -29.69 -5.91 -21.18
CA GLY A 11 -28.88 -7.09 -21.43
C GLY A 11 -29.48 -8.25 -20.67
N THR A 12 -29.83 -9.29 -21.38
CA THR A 12 -30.21 -10.61 -20.91
C THR A 12 -29.30 -11.01 -19.75
N ALA A 13 -29.81 -10.96 -18.52
CA ALA A 13 -29.18 -11.56 -17.37
C ALA A 13 -29.19 -13.09 -17.61
N ALA A 14 -28.25 -13.58 -18.37
CA ALA A 14 -27.94 -15.00 -18.33
C ALA A 14 -27.66 -15.30 -16.85
N PRO A 15 -28.30 -16.36 -16.28
CA PRO A 15 -28.04 -16.74 -14.90
C PRO A 15 -26.53 -16.99 -14.82
N ALA A 16 -25.81 -16.08 -14.17
CA ALA A 16 -24.41 -16.29 -13.82
C ALA A 16 -24.44 -17.52 -12.94
N ARG A 17 -24.09 -18.66 -13.50
CA ARG A 17 -23.81 -19.84 -12.70
C ARG A 17 -22.68 -19.40 -11.79
N ALA A 18 -22.99 -19.21 -10.51
CA ALA A 18 -22.00 -18.98 -9.50
C ALA A 18 -21.03 -20.16 -9.59
N GLN A 19 -19.87 -19.93 -10.22
CA GLN A 19 -18.81 -20.90 -10.21
C GLN A 19 -18.41 -21.01 -8.74
N TYR A 20 -18.64 -22.15 -8.16
CA TYR A 20 -18.22 -22.46 -6.81
C TYR A 20 -16.69 -22.41 -6.83
N VAL A 21 -16.11 -21.34 -6.28
CA VAL A 21 -14.66 -21.25 -6.08
C VAL A 21 -14.36 -22.10 -4.86
N GLU A 22 -13.78 -23.27 -5.07
CA GLU A 22 -13.37 -24.15 -3.99
C GLU A 22 -12.11 -23.55 -3.33
N ILE A 23 -12.22 -23.20 -2.05
CA ILE A 23 -11.10 -22.72 -1.27
C ILE A 23 -10.20 -23.91 -0.93
N GLN A 24 -8.99 -23.91 -1.46
CA GLN A 24 -8.02 -25.01 -1.24
C GLN A 24 -7.31 -24.90 0.10
N SER A 25 -7.00 -23.69 0.53
CA SER A 25 -6.30 -23.43 1.80
C SER A 25 -6.40 -21.95 2.20
N VAL A 26 -6.16 -21.71 3.49
CA VAL A 26 -6.03 -20.37 4.06
C VAL A 26 -4.56 -20.15 4.41
N GLU A 27 -4.02 -18.97 4.11
CA GLU A 27 -2.66 -18.59 4.47
C GLU A 27 -2.70 -17.36 5.37
N VAL A 28 -1.86 -17.37 6.42
CA VAL A 28 -1.64 -16.22 7.30
C VAL A 28 -0.14 -15.97 7.39
N SER A 29 0.26 -14.72 7.20
CA SER A 29 1.66 -14.33 7.16
C SER A 29 1.88 -13.03 7.94
N PRO A 30 2.33 -13.09 9.21
CA PRO A 30 2.90 -11.94 9.86
C PRO A 30 4.25 -11.61 9.22
N PHE A 31 4.60 -10.33 9.15
CA PHE A 31 5.85 -9.90 8.55
C PHE A 31 6.42 -8.67 9.25
N VAL A 32 7.72 -8.49 9.08
CA VAL A 32 8.45 -7.26 9.38
C VAL A 32 9.12 -6.77 8.10
N GLY A 33 9.38 -5.48 8.03
CA GLY A 33 9.94 -4.91 6.81
C GLY A 33 10.60 -3.56 7.01
N LEU A 34 11.08 -3.04 5.89
CA LEU A 34 11.62 -1.71 5.75
C LEU A 34 10.78 -0.96 4.72
N ARG A 35 10.31 0.20 5.09
CA ARG A 35 9.71 1.15 4.18
C ARG A 35 10.77 2.16 3.81
N LEU A 36 11.10 2.19 2.53
CA LEU A 36 11.98 3.18 1.95
C LEU A 36 11.13 4.39 1.61
N GLY A 37 11.53 5.55 2.13
CA GLY A 37 10.80 6.79 1.99
C GLY A 37 10.74 7.28 0.55
N GLY A 38 9.77 8.15 0.29
CA GLY A 38 9.61 8.85 -0.98
C GLY A 38 9.83 10.34 -0.80
N THR A 39 10.29 10.98 -1.86
CA THR A 39 10.37 12.45 -1.96
C THR A 39 9.09 12.96 -2.58
N PHE A 40 8.52 14.04 -2.06
CA PHE A 40 7.41 14.75 -2.67
C PHE A 40 7.59 16.26 -2.57
N ASN A 41 7.05 16.97 -3.55
CA ASN A 41 7.13 18.42 -3.59
C ASN A 41 5.95 19.02 -2.79
N ILE A 42 6.28 19.92 -1.89
CA ILE A 42 5.31 20.71 -1.17
C ILE A 42 5.30 22.09 -1.80
N GLN A 43 4.14 22.60 -2.15
CA GLN A 43 3.97 23.98 -2.57
C GLN A 43 3.34 24.76 -1.40
N PRO A 44 4.16 25.39 -0.55
CA PRO A 44 3.63 26.28 0.46
C PRO A 44 3.09 27.57 -0.20
N ASP A 45 2.27 28.33 0.51
CA ASP A 45 1.82 29.67 0.08
C ASP A 45 2.97 30.68 -0.15
N VAL A 46 4.21 30.26 0.01
CA VAL A 46 5.44 31.02 -0.28
C VAL A 46 5.97 30.57 -1.67
N PRO A 47 6.51 31.47 -2.48
CA PRO A 47 6.88 31.19 -3.87
C PRO A 47 8.13 30.29 -4.04
N VAL A 48 8.49 29.50 -3.07
CA VAL A 48 9.64 28.59 -3.10
C VAL A 48 9.15 27.16 -2.91
N PRO A 49 9.31 26.27 -3.90
CA PRO A 49 8.95 24.86 -3.74
C PRO A 49 9.85 24.23 -2.66
N VAL A 50 9.24 23.59 -1.67
CA VAL A 50 9.93 22.89 -0.61
C VAL A 50 9.82 21.38 -0.86
N GLN A 51 10.94 20.70 -0.92
CA GLN A 51 10.95 19.24 -0.94
C GLN A 51 10.77 18.69 0.47
N ALA A 52 9.96 17.69 0.60
CA ALA A 52 9.83 16.93 1.84
C ALA A 52 10.21 15.48 1.57
N ASP A 53 11.04 14.95 2.44
CA ASP A 53 11.51 13.58 2.37
C ASP A 53 10.98 12.77 3.56
N TRP A 54 10.37 11.62 3.26
CA TRP A 54 10.08 10.61 4.26
C TRP A 54 11.36 9.87 4.61
N LYS A 55 11.64 9.74 5.90
CA LYS A 55 12.71 8.87 6.34
C LYS A 55 12.32 7.41 6.17
N ASP A 56 13.33 6.61 5.88
CA ASP A 56 13.20 5.17 5.94
C ASP A 56 12.72 4.73 7.33
N ALA A 57 11.81 3.78 7.36
CA ALA A 57 11.18 3.33 8.59
C ALA A 57 11.04 1.82 8.62
N THR A 58 11.13 1.26 9.81
CA THR A 58 10.68 -0.11 10.02
C THR A 58 9.16 -0.20 9.89
N SER A 59 8.71 -1.32 9.35
CA SER A 59 7.30 -1.63 9.20
C SER A 59 7.02 -3.02 9.74
N TYR A 60 5.79 -3.24 10.14
CA TYR A 60 5.28 -4.56 10.52
C TYR A 60 3.84 -4.69 10.08
N GLY A 61 3.38 -5.91 9.97
CA GLY A 61 2.03 -6.16 9.54
C GLY A 61 1.71 -7.64 9.44
N PHE A 62 0.58 -7.92 8.84
CA PHE A 62 0.20 -9.28 8.48
C PHE A 62 -0.60 -9.29 7.18
N SER A 63 -0.58 -10.43 6.49
CA SER A 63 -1.56 -10.77 5.47
C SER A 63 -2.32 -12.03 5.84
N ALA A 64 -3.58 -12.08 5.43
CA ALA A 64 -4.44 -13.25 5.58
C ALA A 64 -5.23 -13.43 4.29
N GLY A 65 -5.22 -14.63 3.71
CA GLY A 65 -5.83 -14.84 2.42
C GLY A 65 -6.27 -16.27 2.16
N VAL A 66 -6.96 -16.41 1.05
CA VAL A 66 -7.52 -17.67 0.58
C VAL A 66 -6.91 -18.03 -0.76
N ARG A 67 -6.51 -19.28 -0.87
CA ARG A 67 -6.00 -19.89 -2.09
C ARG A 67 -7.16 -20.61 -2.80
N PHE A 68 -7.36 -20.30 -4.05
CA PHE A 68 -8.43 -20.88 -4.86
C PHE A 68 -7.91 -21.75 -6.01
N ASP A 69 -6.62 -21.68 -6.30
CA ASP A 69 -5.92 -22.64 -7.17
C ASP A 69 -4.48 -22.84 -6.65
N ASP A 70 -3.71 -23.73 -7.29
CA ASP A 70 -2.34 -24.03 -6.90
C ASP A 70 -1.38 -22.84 -6.97
N TYR A 71 -1.78 -21.78 -7.65
CA TYR A 71 -0.90 -20.66 -7.99
C TYR A 71 -1.47 -19.28 -7.63
N SER A 72 -2.76 -19.19 -7.32
CA SER A 72 -3.43 -17.91 -7.10
C SER A 72 -3.96 -17.77 -5.69
N LEU A 73 -3.77 -16.59 -5.13
CA LEU A 73 -4.12 -16.25 -3.76
C LEU A 73 -4.72 -14.83 -3.74
N VAL A 74 -5.81 -14.66 -3.02
CA VAL A 74 -6.37 -13.35 -2.67
C VAL A 74 -6.15 -13.14 -1.18
N GLU A 75 -5.54 -12.00 -0.82
CA GLU A 75 -5.15 -11.70 0.54
C GLU A 75 -5.69 -10.33 0.97
N PHE A 76 -6.03 -10.19 2.23
CA PHE A 76 -6.08 -8.92 2.91
C PHE A 76 -4.72 -8.66 3.55
N ARG A 77 -4.18 -7.46 3.38
CA ARG A 77 -2.91 -7.04 3.98
C ARG A 77 -3.10 -5.79 4.81
N TRP A 78 -2.59 -5.81 6.02
CA TRP A 78 -2.40 -4.63 6.85
C TRP A 78 -0.91 -4.41 7.12
N THR A 79 -0.47 -3.16 6.97
CA THR A 79 0.92 -2.75 7.23
C THR A 79 0.93 -1.45 8.01
N GLN A 80 1.74 -1.38 9.05
CA GLN A 80 1.98 -0.18 9.84
C GLN A 80 3.45 0.20 9.81
N SER A 81 3.73 1.51 9.72
CA SER A 81 5.06 2.09 9.90
C SER A 81 4.94 3.48 10.51
N THR A 82 5.94 3.87 11.30
CA THR A 82 6.04 5.23 11.84
C THR A 82 7.33 5.85 11.29
N SER A 83 7.20 6.98 10.62
CA SER A 83 8.29 7.71 10.00
C SER A 83 8.22 9.17 10.36
N SER A 84 9.34 9.86 10.33
CA SER A 84 9.41 11.32 10.48
C SER A 84 9.61 12.00 9.13
N LEU A 85 8.92 13.12 8.94
CA LEU A 85 9.03 13.96 7.76
C LEU A 85 10.15 14.98 7.97
N ARG A 86 11.02 15.16 6.97
CA ARG A 86 12.04 16.21 6.95
C ARG A 86 11.78 17.16 5.80
N PHE A 87 11.94 18.44 6.06
CA PHE A 87 11.89 19.46 5.01
C PHE A 87 13.29 19.73 4.46
N GLY A 88 13.36 19.92 3.14
CA GLY A 88 14.56 20.43 2.47
C GLY A 88 14.78 21.93 2.72
N PRO A 89 15.92 22.48 2.23
CA PRO A 89 16.18 23.92 2.31
C PRO A 89 15.03 24.75 1.73
N PRO A 90 14.70 25.92 2.33
CA PRO A 90 15.41 26.62 3.41
C PRO A 90 15.05 26.16 4.84
N PHE A 91 14.13 25.20 5.00
CA PHE A 91 13.62 24.76 6.30
C PHE A 91 14.31 23.48 6.83
N ALA A 92 15.52 23.21 6.40
CA ALA A 92 16.25 21.97 6.65
C ALA A 92 16.42 21.54 8.13
N THR A 93 16.00 22.37 9.08
CA THR A 93 16.05 22.07 10.52
C THR A 93 14.68 21.76 11.15
N ALA A 94 13.60 21.94 10.40
CA ALA A 94 12.27 21.64 10.92
C ALA A 94 11.94 20.14 10.70
N SER A 95 11.94 19.36 11.77
CA SER A 95 11.34 18.03 11.74
C SER A 95 9.85 18.16 12.09
N VAL A 96 8.98 17.71 11.22
CA VAL A 96 7.60 17.41 11.59
C VAL A 96 7.63 16.15 12.44
N GLY A 97 6.83 16.13 13.48
CA GLY A 97 6.73 14.97 14.37
C GLY A 97 6.46 13.64 13.66
N ASP A 98 6.43 12.58 14.39
CA ASP A 98 6.23 11.25 13.86
C ASP A 98 4.87 11.13 13.16
N VAL A 99 4.88 10.60 11.95
CA VAL A 99 3.70 10.28 11.16
C VAL A 99 3.56 8.77 11.07
N THR A 100 2.42 8.27 11.50
CA THR A 100 2.08 6.85 11.42
C THR A 100 1.30 6.58 10.13
N LEU A 101 1.78 5.63 9.36
CA LEU A 101 1.13 5.14 8.15
C LEU A 101 0.51 3.78 8.43
N ASN A 102 -0.81 3.67 8.24
CA ASN A 102 -1.54 2.42 8.25
C ASN A 102 -2.05 2.15 6.83
N GLN A 103 -1.67 1.03 6.25
CA GLN A 103 -2.11 0.61 4.91
C GLN A 103 -2.99 -0.62 5.02
N PHE A 104 -4.12 -0.58 4.31
CA PHE A 104 -5.09 -1.67 4.21
C PHE A 104 -5.29 -1.97 2.74
N HIS A 105 -4.81 -3.12 2.28
CA HIS A 105 -4.86 -3.53 0.87
C HIS A 105 -5.55 -4.87 0.71
N GLY A 106 -6.25 -5.01 -0.41
CA GLY A 106 -6.61 -6.29 -0.99
C GLY A 106 -5.59 -6.65 -2.06
N ASP A 107 -4.95 -7.78 -1.91
CA ASP A 107 -3.88 -8.25 -2.78
C ASP A 107 -4.36 -9.43 -3.61
N PHE A 108 -3.96 -9.44 -4.89
CA PHE A 108 -4.02 -10.61 -5.74
C PHE A 108 -2.59 -11.06 -6.04
N THR A 109 -2.26 -12.29 -5.66
CA THR A 109 -0.93 -12.86 -5.82
C THR A 109 -0.97 -14.05 -6.77
N ARG A 110 -0.07 -14.06 -7.75
CA ARG A 110 0.17 -15.19 -8.65
C ARG A 110 1.55 -15.79 -8.41
N GLU A 111 1.59 -17.08 -8.09
CA GLU A 111 2.82 -17.82 -7.81
C GLU A 111 3.29 -18.58 -9.06
N PHE A 112 4.61 -18.75 -9.16
CA PHE A 112 5.29 -19.50 -10.22
C PHE A 112 6.29 -20.45 -9.59
N VAL A 113 6.25 -21.71 -9.98
CA VAL A 113 7.18 -22.75 -9.48
C VAL A 113 8.56 -22.51 -10.10
N ILE A 114 9.59 -22.59 -9.28
CA ILE A 114 10.99 -22.61 -9.73
C ILE A 114 11.47 -24.07 -9.65
N PRO A 115 11.55 -24.78 -10.79
CA PRO A 115 11.78 -26.24 -10.79
C PRO A 115 13.13 -26.66 -10.22
N GLU A 116 14.14 -25.78 -10.34
CA GLU A 116 15.52 -26.04 -9.94
C GLU A 116 15.70 -26.11 -8.42
N VAL A 117 14.76 -25.51 -7.65
CA VAL A 117 14.85 -25.47 -6.19
C VAL A 117 13.56 -25.97 -5.57
N LYS A 118 13.67 -27.12 -4.91
CA LYS A 118 12.51 -27.76 -4.27
C LYS A 118 11.82 -26.82 -3.28
N GLY A 119 10.53 -26.60 -3.49
CA GLY A 119 9.70 -25.78 -2.61
C GLY A 119 9.87 -24.28 -2.76
N LEU A 120 10.67 -23.81 -3.73
CA LEU A 120 10.78 -22.38 -4.02
C LEU A 120 9.76 -21.96 -5.08
N ARG A 121 9.04 -20.87 -4.78
CA ARG A 121 8.15 -20.20 -5.73
C ARG A 121 8.50 -18.73 -5.80
N SER A 122 8.52 -18.18 -7.00
CA SER A 122 8.44 -16.72 -7.19
C SER A 122 6.99 -16.31 -7.27
N PHE A 123 6.70 -15.05 -7.01
CA PHE A 123 5.33 -14.53 -7.17
C PHE A 123 5.33 -13.07 -7.59
N LEU A 124 4.21 -12.67 -8.20
CA LEU A 124 3.85 -11.30 -8.47
C LEU A 124 2.57 -10.97 -7.71
N THR A 125 2.51 -9.76 -7.15
CA THR A 125 1.34 -9.27 -6.42
C THR A 125 0.88 -7.95 -7.02
N GLY A 126 -0.42 -7.82 -7.23
CA GLY A 126 -1.09 -6.55 -7.46
C GLY A 126 -1.98 -6.22 -6.26
N SER A 127 -1.97 -4.98 -5.81
CA SER A 127 -2.74 -4.57 -4.63
C SER A 127 -3.52 -3.28 -4.87
N LEU A 128 -4.70 -3.20 -4.23
CA LEU A 128 -5.55 -2.02 -4.20
C LEU A 128 -6.02 -1.80 -2.77
N GLY A 129 -6.07 -0.53 -2.34
CA GLY A 129 -6.50 -0.25 -0.99
C GLY A 129 -6.42 1.21 -0.60
N VAL A 130 -6.27 1.42 0.69
CA VAL A 130 -6.20 2.76 1.28
C VAL A 130 -5.02 2.85 2.23
N THR A 131 -4.42 4.03 2.27
CA THR A 131 -3.40 4.41 3.25
C THR A 131 -3.96 5.49 4.14
N HIS A 132 -4.00 5.23 5.44
CA HIS A 132 -4.31 6.21 6.47
C HIS A 132 -3.03 6.80 7.04
N LEU A 133 -2.87 8.10 6.91
CA LEU A 133 -1.76 8.86 7.46
C LEU A 133 -2.25 9.59 8.71
N GLY A 134 -1.69 9.25 9.87
CA GLY A 134 -1.99 9.86 11.15
C GLY A 134 -0.83 10.72 11.63
N ALA A 135 -1.10 11.98 11.94
CA ALA A 135 -0.22 12.88 12.68
C ALA A 135 -0.87 13.23 14.02
N ALA A 136 -0.14 13.86 14.94
CA ALA A 136 -0.52 14.02 16.36
C ALA A 136 -1.93 14.59 16.64
N GLN A 137 -2.55 15.33 15.71
CA GLN A 137 -3.88 15.94 15.88
C GLN A 137 -4.85 15.68 14.73
N ASP A 138 -4.35 15.27 13.54
CA ASP A 138 -5.14 15.07 12.35
C ASP A 138 -4.70 13.82 11.59
N GLY A 139 -5.65 13.18 10.92
CA GLY A 139 -5.36 12.04 10.05
C GLY A 139 -6.21 12.09 8.79
N PHE A 140 -5.67 11.62 7.69
CA PHE A 140 -6.42 11.51 6.44
C PHE A 140 -6.17 10.17 5.75
N THR A 141 -7.16 9.73 5.00
CA THR A 141 -7.10 8.48 4.25
C THR A 141 -7.02 8.79 2.76
N ARG A 142 -6.15 8.08 2.05
CA ARG A 142 -5.96 8.20 0.60
C ARG A 142 -5.99 6.84 -0.06
N PHE A 143 -6.44 6.85 -1.31
CA PHE A 143 -6.36 5.68 -2.15
C PHE A 143 -4.88 5.34 -2.43
N SER A 144 -4.56 4.07 -2.39
CA SER A 144 -3.23 3.55 -2.72
C SER A 144 -3.37 2.24 -3.49
N PHE A 145 -2.41 1.97 -4.34
CA PHE A 145 -2.30 0.71 -5.05
C PHE A 145 -0.86 0.23 -5.01
N GLY A 146 -0.60 -0.98 -5.41
CA GLY A 146 0.76 -1.48 -5.37
C GLY A 146 1.01 -2.62 -6.34
N PHE A 147 2.29 -2.78 -6.66
CA PHE A 147 2.81 -3.91 -7.41
C PHE A 147 4.02 -4.45 -6.66
N GLY A 148 4.06 -5.77 -6.51
CA GLY A 148 5.13 -6.44 -5.80
C GLY A 148 5.59 -7.70 -6.49
N ALA A 149 6.80 -8.09 -6.12
CA ALA A 149 7.37 -9.37 -6.50
C ALA A 149 8.12 -9.96 -5.31
N GLY A 150 8.18 -11.27 -5.26
CA GLY A 150 8.87 -11.91 -4.15
C GLY A 150 9.14 -13.39 -4.37
N LEU A 151 9.67 -13.96 -3.32
CA LEU A 151 9.99 -15.38 -3.23
C LEU A 151 9.31 -15.98 -2.00
N LYS A 152 8.81 -17.20 -2.16
CA LYS A 152 8.21 -18.00 -1.10
C LYS A 152 8.90 -19.36 -1.07
N GLN A 153 9.61 -19.65 0.01
CA GLN A 153 10.26 -20.94 0.23
C GLN A 153 9.44 -21.78 1.18
N PHE A 154 8.90 -22.89 0.67
CA PHE A 154 8.19 -23.86 1.49
C PHE A 154 9.18 -24.75 2.26
N LEU A 155 9.03 -24.81 3.57
CA LEU A 155 9.80 -25.65 4.50
C LEU A 155 9.09 -26.98 4.76
N GLY A 156 7.83 -27.08 4.36
CA GLY A 156 6.98 -28.24 4.51
C GLY A 156 5.60 -27.99 3.89
N SER A 157 4.61 -28.78 4.24
CA SER A 157 3.25 -28.65 3.71
C SER A 157 2.51 -27.43 4.27
N ARG A 158 2.86 -26.98 5.47
CA ARG A 158 2.14 -25.92 6.22
C ARG A 158 2.95 -24.67 6.50
N LEU A 159 4.26 -24.71 6.33
CA LEU A 159 5.14 -23.60 6.66
C LEU A 159 5.94 -23.14 5.44
N ALA A 160 6.04 -21.83 5.26
CA ALA A 160 6.93 -21.22 4.28
C ALA A 160 7.54 -19.94 4.87
N ILE A 161 8.58 -19.42 4.23
CA ILE A 161 9.12 -18.08 4.43
C ILE A 161 8.83 -17.29 3.16
N ARG A 162 8.29 -16.08 3.31
CA ARG A 162 8.00 -15.14 2.21
C ARG A 162 8.91 -13.93 2.34
N ALA A 163 9.57 -13.56 1.26
CA ALA A 163 10.28 -12.28 1.11
C ALA A 163 9.68 -11.54 -0.09
N GLU A 164 9.41 -10.25 0.07
CA GLU A 164 8.70 -9.46 -0.92
C GLU A 164 9.25 -8.05 -1.02
N ALA A 165 9.34 -7.54 -2.24
CA ALA A 165 9.56 -6.13 -2.55
C ALA A 165 8.30 -5.59 -3.23
N GLN A 166 7.76 -4.48 -2.73
CA GLN A 166 6.53 -3.88 -3.20
C GLN A 166 6.71 -2.38 -3.44
N TRP A 167 6.24 -1.88 -4.57
CA TRP A 167 6.10 -0.46 -4.85
C TRP A 167 4.65 -0.05 -4.58
N VAL A 168 4.46 0.94 -3.71
CA VAL A 168 3.13 1.36 -3.23
C VAL A 168 2.96 2.87 -3.39
N PRO A 169 2.50 3.35 -4.54
CA PRO A 169 2.13 4.74 -4.70
C PRO A 169 0.81 5.07 -3.97
N ILE A 170 0.81 6.24 -3.33
CA ILE A 170 -0.35 6.83 -2.68
C ILE A 170 -0.82 7.98 -3.58
N VAL A 171 -2.11 7.99 -3.93
CA VAL A 171 -2.72 9.02 -4.76
C VAL A 171 -3.14 10.18 -3.87
N VAL A 172 -2.56 11.35 -4.09
CA VAL A 172 -2.89 12.56 -3.36
C VAL A 172 -3.61 13.53 -4.29
N GLU A 173 -4.84 13.90 -3.95
CA GLU A 173 -5.63 14.86 -4.73
C GLU A 173 -5.13 16.29 -4.53
N PRO A 174 -5.13 17.13 -5.59
CA PRO A 174 -4.57 18.49 -5.53
C PRO A 174 -5.31 19.46 -4.62
N SER A 175 -6.49 19.13 -4.16
CA SER A 175 -7.39 20.06 -3.45
C SER A 175 -7.44 19.87 -1.94
N VAL A 176 -6.62 19.03 -1.37
CA VAL A 176 -6.72 18.70 0.04
C VAL A 176 -5.59 19.33 0.82
N SER A 177 -5.96 20.26 1.70
CA SER A 177 -5.08 20.78 2.74
C SER A 177 -4.45 19.63 3.52
N GLY A 178 -3.13 19.64 3.56
CA GLY A 178 -2.33 18.65 4.23
C GLY A 178 -2.24 18.89 5.74
N PHE A 179 -1.21 18.35 6.33
CA PHE A 179 -0.96 18.40 7.77
C PHE A 179 -0.71 19.81 8.30
N ALA A 180 -1.28 20.12 9.46
CA ALA A 180 -0.77 21.17 10.29
C ALA A 180 0.51 20.69 10.98
N CYS A 181 1.65 21.29 10.68
CA CYS A 181 2.90 20.97 11.34
C CYS A 181 3.18 21.97 12.45
N GLY A 182 3.40 21.49 13.65
CA GLY A 182 3.96 22.23 14.77
C GLY A 182 2.95 22.73 15.80
N THR A 183 3.47 22.93 17.00
CA THR A 183 2.78 23.61 18.10
C THR A 183 2.59 25.08 17.76
N ILE A 184 1.47 25.63 18.15
CA ILE A 184 0.89 26.98 17.87
C ILE A 184 1.82 28.19 18.14
N GLN A 185 3.06 27.96 18.60
CA GLN A 185 3.93 29.09 18.99
C GLN A 185 4.88 29.63 17.91
N VAL A 186 5.02 28.93 16.77
CA VAL A 186 5.84 29.45 15.66
C VAL A 186 5.15 29.05 14.33
N GLY A 187 4.21 29.89 13.88
CA GLY A 187 3.64 29.87 12.54
C GLY A 187 3.32 28.45 12.00
N GLY A 188 2.08 28.00 12.15
CA GLY A 188 1.67 26.71 11.60
C GLY A 188 1.96 26.64 10.10
N CYS A 189 2.63 25.60 9.64
CA CYS A 189 2.77 25.35 8.22
C CYS A 189 1.61 24.47 7.75
N LEU A 190 0.95 24.86 6.69
CA LEU A 190 -0.02 24.05 5.99
C LEU A 190 0.72 23.35 4.83
N VAL A 191 0.85 22.04 4.90
CA VAL A 191 1.42 21.28 3.80
C VAL A 191 0.31 20.98 2.79
N VAL A 192 0.32 21.62 1.64
CA VAL A 192 -0.59 21.34 0.53
C VAL A 192 0.13 20.42 -0.45
N LEU A 193 -0.39 19.22 -0.62
CA LEU A 193 0.11 18.27 -1.59
C LEU A 193 -0.58 18.51 -2.94
N ASN A 194 0.18 18.90 -3.94
CA ASN A 194 -0.34 19.12 -5.29
C ASN A 194 -0.33 17.82 -6.08
N GLY A 195 -1.48 17.11 -6.12
CA GLY A 195 -1.82 16.09 -7.12
C GLY A 195 -0.74 15.11 -7.53
N GLU A 196 0.17 14.74 -6.65
CA GLU A 196 1.32 13.89 -6.94
C GLU A 196 1.12 12.49 -6.39
N LEU A 197 1.76 11.52 -7.05
CA LEU A 197 1.90 10.16 -6.52
C LEU A 197 3.06 10.15 -5.53
N VAL A 198 2.75 9.96 -4.25
CA VAL A 198 3.79 9.70 -3.24
C VAL A 198 4.26 8.26 -3.38
N GLN A 199 5.45 8.10 -3.93
CA GLN A 199 6.02 6.78 -4.21
C GLN A 199 6.69 6.22 -2.95
N GLN A 200 6.38 4.97 -2.64
CA GLN A 200 6.99 4.25 -1.53
C GLN A 200 7.42 2.86 -1.98
N PHE A 201 8.55 2.39 -1.44
CA PHE A 201 9.00 1.02 -1.60
C PHE A 201 8.95 0.32 -0.25
N HIS A 202 8.46 -0.90 -0.25
CA HIS A 202 8.34 -1.73 0.94
C HIS A 202 9.04 -3.06 0.72
N LEU A 203 10.02 -3.36 1.55
CA LEU A 203 10.69 -4.66 1.60
C LEU A 203 10.21 -5.38 2.85
N SER A 204 9.77 -6.61 2.72
CA SER A 204 9.25 -7.39 3.85
C SER A 204 9.72 -8.83 3.83
N ILE A 205 9.78 -9.41 5.03
CA ILE A 205 10.04 -10.83 5.22
C ILE A 205 9.20 -11.34 6.38
N GLY A 206 8.68 -12.55 6.26
CA GLY A 206 7.88 -13.18 7.31
C GLY A 206 7.60 -14.66 7.08
N PRO A 207 7.19 -15.38 8.12
CA PRO A 207 6.70 -16.73 7.99
C PRO A 207 5.30 -16.73 7.37
N VAL A 208 4.97 -17.82 6.69
CA VAL A 208 3.62 -18.12 6.17
C VAL A 208 3.17 -19.43 6.81
N VAL A 209 1.97 -19.41 7.39
CA VAL A 209 1.31 -20.61 7.91
C VAL A 209 0.12 -20.91 7.01
N ARG A 210 0.05 -22.14 6.53
CA ARG A 210 -1.03 -22.66 5.69
C ARG A 210 -1.89 -23.65 6.47
N PHE A 211 -3.19 -23.47 6.36
CA PHE A 211 -4.24 -24.30 6.99
C PHE A 211 -5.06 -25.02 5.95
#